data_b67c90e95d161545c0101388985a8ebb
#
_entry.id   b67c90e95d161545c0101388985a8ebb
#
_cell.length_a   1.000
_cell.length_b   1.000
_cell.length_c   1.000
_cell.angle_alpha   90.00
_cell.angle_beta   90.00
_cell.angle_gamma   90.00
#
_symmetry.space_group_name_H-M   'P 1'
#
loop_
_entity.id
_entity.type
_entity.pdbx_description
1 polymer ?
#
loop_
_entity_poly.entity_id
_entity_poly.type
_entity_poly.pdbx_seq_one_letter_code
_entity_poly.pdbx_strand_id
1 'polypeptide(L)'
;MTNWITKINGSVVQHATDVHFILNGQAAESAEAVGFSVINYAPYQLRDAADEDVETRVTTLLSGVQPDDLLIVQWPMWQADARFEKIFIEKIRLIPRVKVAALLWEVMPWLMTDDLSDGTHPEMTKLRDFDLLLVGNPKLAVQLRDSGNIALPMLAIGLIDFKCQGLLKAKTDFKDLVFRDSNGTEEEMSYHGQTPFIAMADGGFGVVPAARSQYEAHTNSLELSKYLSMGLPVVIRANMAQAELVRLHNLGIVLDDLNAIDAVLADMTIMDYQEKLTAVGAWSEAVRSGYFVKRACLESIRILKLREVDYLAEI
;
A
#
# COMPACT_ATOMS: atom_id res chain seq x y z
N MET A 1 -2.39 23.78 13.19
CA MET A 1 -1.75 22.47 12.88
C MET A 1 -2.56 21.79 11.82
N THR A 2 -1.97 21.52 10.67
CA THR A 2 -2.59 20.81 9.56
C THR A 2 -1.89 19.46 9.39
N ASN A 3 -2.62 18.45 8.93
CA ASN A 3 -2.04 17.17 8.52
C ASN A 3 -2.08 17.11 7.00
N TRP A 4 -1.00 16.69 6.39
CA TRP A 4 -0.82 16.68 4.94
C TRP A 4 -0.50 15.28 4.43
N ILE A 5 -0.90 14.99 3.19
CA ILE A 5 -0.44 13.83 2.43
C ILE A 5 -0.04 14.26 1.01
N THR A 6 1.02 13.68 0.48
CA THR A 6 1.39 13.92 -0.93
C THR A 6 0.53 13.10 -1.87
N LYS A 7 0.26 13.62 -3.08
CA LYS A 7 -0.44 12.92 -4.16
C LYS A 7 0.21 13.23 -5.50
N ILE A 8 0.60 12.18 -6.24
CA ILE A 8 1.07 12.34 -7.60
C ILE A 8 -0.11 12.42 -8.58
N ASN A 9 -0.12 13.44 -9.44
CA ASN A 9 -1.13 13.61 -10.48
C ASN A 9 -0.72 12.87 -11.76
N GLY A 10 -1.35 11.72 -12.03
CA GLY A 10 -1.06 10.87 -13.18
C GLY A 10 -1.58 11.34 -14.53
N SER A 11 -2.27 12.49 -14.63
CA SER A 11 -2.88 12.98 -15.88
C SER A 11 -1.89 13.37 -16.99
N VAL A 12 -0.60 13.39 -16.70
CA VAL A 12 0.46 13.74 -17.66
C VAL A 12 1.14 12.49 -18.22
N VAL A 13 0.92 11.31 -17.65
CA VAL A 13 1.51 10.05 -18.12
C VAL A 13 0.53 9.40 -19.10
N GLN A 14 0.98 9.14 -20.32
CA GLN A 14 0.21 8.52 -21.41
C GLN A 14 -0.33 7.10 -21.10
N HIS A 15 -0.06 6.58 -19.91
CA HIS A 15 -0.53 5.30 -19.41
C HIS A 15 -1.30 5.50 -18.09
N ALA A 16 -2.55 5.97 -18.19
CA ALA A 16 -3.47 6.12 -17.06
C ALA A 16 -3.81 4.77 -16.35
N THR A 17 -3.22 3.69 -16.78
CA THR A 17 -3.37 2.31 -16.28
C THR A 17 -2.30 1.92 -15.26
N ASP A 18 -1.36 2.80 -14.91
CA ASP A 18 -0.39 2.47 -13.87
C ASP A 18 -1.09 2.42 -12.51
N VAL A 19 -1.21 1.21 -11.98
CA VAL A 19 -1.89 0.92 -10.72
C VAL A 19 -1.31 1.73 -9.54
N HIS A 20 -0.03 2.09 -9.58
CA HIS A 20 0.59 2.90 -8.55
C HIS A 20 -0.02 4.31 -8.45
N PHE A 21 -0.36 4.93 -9.57
CA PHE A 21 -1.05 6.24 -9.58
C PHE A 21 -2.46 6.13 -9.00
N ILE A 22 -3.17 5.04 -9.32
CA ILE A 22 -4.51 4.78 -8.77
C ILE A 22 -4.44 4.62 -7.25
N LEU A 23 -3.55 3.75 -6.77
CA LEU A 23 -3.38 3.50 -5.34
C LEU A 23 -2.94 4.76 -4.58
N ASN A 24 -2.02 5.53 -5.15
CA ASN A 24 -1.57 6.81 -4.60
C ASN A 24 -2.75 7.80 -4.49
N GLY A 25 -3.59 7.89 -5.53
CA GLY A 25 -4.81 8.70 -5.52
C GLY A 25 -5.80 8.25 -4.46
N GLN A 26 -6.08 6.95 -4.38
CA GLN A 26 -7.01 6.36 -3.40
C GLN A 26 -6.52 6.54 -1.96
N ALA A 27 -5.21 6.47 -1.72
CA ALA A 27 -4.62 6.73 -0.42
C ALA A 27 -4.81 8.19 -0.01
N ALA A 28 -4.57 9.14 -0.92
CA ALA A 28 -4.81 10.55 -0.67
C ALA A 28 -6.28 10.84 -0.35
N GLU A 29 -7.23 10.30 -1.12
CA GLU A 29 -8.68 10.43 -0.83
C GLU A 29 -9.06 9.82 0.53
N SER A 30 -8.43 8.70 0.91
CA SER A 30 -8.66 8.07 2.21
C SER A 30 -8.15 8.95 3.36
N ALA A 31 -7.01 9.60 3.16
CA ALA A 31 -6.45 10.55 4.12
C ALA A 31 -7.31 11.84 4.22
N GLU A 32 -7.81 12.37 3.10
CA GLU A 32 -8.73 13.51 3.09
C GLU A 32 -10.01 13.21 3.90
N ALA A 33 -10.53 12.00 3.79
CA ALA A 33 -11.74 11.57 4.54
C ALA A 33 -11.53 11.56 6.07
N VAL A 34 -10.28 11.62 6.55
CA VAL A 34 -9.93 11.73 7.98
C VAL A 34 -9.22 13.03 8.33
N GLY A 35 -9.38 14.05 7.47
CA GLY A 35 -8.98 15.44 7.78
C GLY A 35 -7.57 15.83 7.35
N PHE A 36 -6.94 15.09 6.45
CA PHE A 36 -5.68 15.51 5.84
C PHE A 36 -5.94 16.43 4.64
N SER A 37 -5.05 17.40 4.44
CA SER A 37 -4.96 18.19 3.21
C SER A 37 -4.00 17.52 2.23
N VAL A 38 -4.20 17.74 0.92
CA VAL A 38 -3.39 17.09 -0.11
C VAL A 38 -2.40 18.06 -0.74
N ILE A 39 -1.13 17.64 -0.81
CA ILE A 39 -0.10 18.29 -1.62
C ILE A 39 -0.03 17.56 -2.96
N ASN A 40 -0.60 18.16 -3.99
CA ASN A 40 -0.57 17.61 -5.34
C ASN A 40 0.71 17.99 -6.06
N TYR A 41 1.36 17.00 -6.69
CA TYR A 41 2.52 17.22 -7.55
C TYR A 41 2.40 16.39 -8.84
N ALA A 42 3.09 16.81 -9.90
CA ALA A 42 3.15 16.08 -11.16
C ALA A 42 4.49 15.32 -11.27
N PRO A 43 4.57 14.25 -12.09
CA PRO A 43 5.85 13.69 -12.49
C PRO A 43 6.57 14.71 -13.37
N TYR A 44 7.56 15.39 -12.82
CA TYR A 44 8.30 16.43 -13.50
C TYR A 44 9.42 15.84 -14.35
N GLN A 45 9.61 16.38 -15.54
CA GLN A 45 10.80 16.10 -16.36
C GLN A 45 11.91 17.08 -15.95
N LEU A 46 12.70 16.70 -14.95
CA LEU A 46 13.69 17.57 -14.33
C LEU A 46 15.14 17.21 -14.71
N ARG A 47 15.34 16.19 -15.56
CA ARG A 47 16.68 15.66 -15.86
C ARG A 47 17.68 16.77 -16.26
N ASP A 48 17.22 17.73 -17.03
CA ASP A 48 18.05 18.85 -17.56
C ASP A 48 17.80 20.17 -16.81
N ALA A 49 17.00 20.15 -15.74
CA ALA A 49 16.72 21.34 -14.93
C ALA A 49 17.91 21.66 -13.99
N ALA A 50 18.17 22.95 -13.78
CA ALA A 50 19.11 23.37 -12.76
C ALA A 50 18.60 23.03 -11.35
N ASP A 51 19.49 22.84 -10.39
CA ASP A 51 19.11 22.53 -9.01
C ASP A 51 18.21 23.63 -8.41
N GLU A 52 18.44 24.88 -8.75
CA GLU A 52 17.61 26.03 -8.34
C GLU A 52 16.15 25.91 -8.82
N ASP A 53 15.92 25.38 -10.02
CA ASP A 53 14.57 25.16 -10.55
C ASP A 53 13.85 24.04 -9.77
N VAL A 54 14.57 22.97 -9.44
CA VAL A 54 14.04 21.86 -8.62
C VAL A 54 13.71 22.39 -7.22
N GLU A 55 14.60 23.15 -6.60
CA GLU A 55 14.38 23.76 -5.30
C GLU A 55 13.18 24.70 -5.28
N THR A 56 13.02 25.52 -6.32
CA THR A 56 11.88 26.45 -6.44
C THR A 56 10.57 25.69 -6.51
N ARG A 57 10.51 24.59 -7.28
CA ARG A 57 9.32 23.74 -7.38
C ARG A 57 8.98 23.09 -6.04
N VAL A 58 9.96 22.51 -5.36
CA VAL A 58 9.77 21.89 -4.05
C VAL A 58 9.33 22.93 -3.02
N THR A 59 9.95 24.10 -2.99
CA THR A 59 9.59 25.20 -2.07
C THR A 59 8.14 25.65 -2.31
N THR A 60 7.71 25.73 -3.57
CA THR A 60 6.33 26.06 -3.93
C THR A 60 5.35 24.99 -3.44
N LEU A 61 5.66 23.70 -3.60
CA LEU A 61 4.84 22.60 -3.12
C LEU A 61 4.68 22.63 -1.59
N LEU A 62 5.73 22.97 -0.87
CA LEU A 62 5.75 23.00 0.58
C LEU A 62 5.26 24.33 1.19
N SER A 63 4.86 25.31 0.37
CA SER A 63 4.50 26.67 0.83
C SER A 63 3.33 26.71 1.81
N GLY A 64 2.44 25.72 1.80
CA GLY A 64 1.31 25.60 2.73
C GLY A 64 1.66 24.94 4.06
N VAL A 65 2.79 24.24 4.15
CA VAL A 65 3.19 23.48 5.34
C VAL A 65 3.77 24.45 6.39
N GLN A 66 3.29 24.34 7.61
CA GLN A 66 3.66 25.21 8.72
C GLN A 66 4.43 24.45 9.81
N PRO A 67 5.12 25.15 10.71
CA PRO A 67 5.68 24.53 11.91
C PRO A 67 4.64 23.70 12.68
N ASP A 68 5.08 22.58 13.24
CA ASP A 68 4.25 21.62 13.98
C ASP A 68 3.23 20.82 13.13
N ASP A 69 3.22 20.97 11.81
CA ASP A 69 2.39 20.15 10.94
C ASP A 69 2.90 18.70 10.86
N LEU A 70 2.04 17.78 10.42
CA LEU A 70 2.38 16.42 10.05
C LEU A 70 2.24 16.26 8.54
N LEU A 71 3.27 15.72 7.89
CA LEU A 71 3.24 15.37 6.48
C LEU A 71 3.45 13.86 6.30
N ILE A 72 2.53 13.20 5.63
CA ILE A 72 2.72 11.83 5.11
C ILE A 72 3.17 11.93 3.65
N VAL A 73 4.37 11.47 3.37
CA VAL A 73 4.91 11.38 2.02
C VAL A 73 4.66 10.00 1.48
N GLN A 74 3.98 9.89 0.35
CA GLN A 74 3.85 8.61 -0.36
C GLN A 74 5.16 8.32 -1.07
N TRP A 75 5.87 7.27 -0.63
CA TRP A 75 7.25 6.98 -1.02
C TRP A 75 7.39 5.64 -1.76
N PRO A 76 8.19 5.55 -2.85
CA PRO A 76 8.90 6.67 -3.51
C PRO A 76 7.94 7.68 -4.15
N MET A 77 8.47 8.88 -4.42
CA MET A 77 7.66 9.94 -5.04
C MET A 77 7.51 9.77 -6.56
N TRP A 78 8.02 8.68 -7.10
CA TRP A 78 7.92 8.32 -8.52
C TRP A 78 8.40 9.42 -9.48
N GLN A 79 9.44 10.16 -9.08
CA GLN A 79 10.09 11.14 -9.93
C GLN A 79 11.20 10.48 -10.75
N ALA A 80 11.33 10.89 -12.01
CA ALA A 80 12.42 10.42 -12.88
C ALA A 80 13.80 10.90 -12.42
N ASP A 81 13.84 11.92 -11.57
CA ASP A 81 15.06 12.55 -11.07
C ASP A 81 15.15 12.39 -9.54
N ALA A 82 16.10 11.59 -9.08
CA ALA A 82 16.34 11.33 -7.66
C ALA A 82 16.69 12.60 -6.84
N ARG A 83 17.13 13.69 -7.49
CA ARG A 83 17.39 14.98 -6.82
C ARG A 83 16.13 15.56 -6.22
N PHE A 84 14.97 15.38 -6.87
CA PHE A 84 13.70 15.90 -6.38
C PHE A 84 13.39 15.39 -4.97
N GLU A 85 13.47 14.07 -4.77
CA GLU A 85 13.20 13.44 -3.47
C GLU A 85 14.17 13.93 -2.40
N LYS A 86 15.46 14.01 -2.73
CA LYS A 86 16.51 14.53 -1.83
C LYS A 86 16.19 15.97 -1.40
N ILE A 87 15.98 16.86 -2.36
CA ILE A 87 15.68 18.28 -2.10
C ILE A 87 14.36 18.40 -1.33
N PHE A 88 13.36 17.57 -1.63
CA PHE A 88 12.08 17.57 -0.92
C PHE A 88 12.27 17.27 0.57
N ILE A 89 13.03 16.23 0.91
CA ILE A 89 13.32 15.89 2.32
C ILE A 89 14.16 16.98 2.98
N GLU A 90 15.18 17.50 2.32
CA GLU A 90 16.00 18.60 2.85
C GLU A 90 15.15 19.84 3.16
N LYS A 91 14.29 20.28 2.25
CA LYS A 91 13.44 21.47 2.44
C LYS A 91 12.39 21.28 3.52
N ILE A 92 11.72 20.13 3.59
CA ILE A 92 10.71 19.89 4.63
C ILE A 92 11.35 19.86 6.03
N ARG A 93 12.58 19.37 6.15
CA ARG A 93 13.33 19.35 7.42
C ARG A 93 13.79 20.72 7.91
N LEU A 94 13.77 21.73 7.04
CA LEU A 94 14.00 23.14 7.45
C LEU A 94 12.78 23.76 8.14
N ILE A 95 11.59 23.17 8.01
CA ILE A 95 10.38 23.67 8.69
C ILE A 95 10.42 23.21 10.16
N PRO A 96 10.39 24.14 11.13
CA PRO A 96 10.57 23.78 12.53
C PRO A 96 9.50 22.80 13.05
N ARG A 97 9.94 21.77 13.73
CA ARG A 97 9.09 20.77 14.42
C ARG A 97 8.07 20.05 13.53
N VAL A 98 8.20 20.16 12.20
CA VAL A 98 7.36 19.34 11.30
C VAL A 98 7.66 17.86 11.56
N LYS A 99 6.61 17.05 11.55
CA LYS A 99 6.72 15.59 11.60
C LYS A 99 6.49 15.00 10.22
N VAL A 100 7.34 14.06 9.81
CA VAL A 100 7.28 13.49 8.46
C VAL A 100 7.24 11.98 8.55
N ALA A 101 6.15 11.38 8.03
CA ALA A 101 6.02 9.95 7.87
C ALA A 101 6.14 9.55 6.40
N ALA A 102 6.68 8.38 6.10
CA ALA A 102 6.62 7.79 4.76
C ALA A 102 5.54 6.71 4.69
N LEU A 103 4.58 6.84 3.78
CA LEU A 103 3.75 5.73 3.34
C LEU A 103 4.51 4.98 2.26
N LEU A 104 5.10 3.84 2.66
CA LEU A 104 6.07 3.13 1.84
C LEU A 104 5.36 2.15 0.89
N TRP A 105 5.35 2.50 -0.39
CA TRP A 105 4.84 1.63 -1.45
C TRP A 105 5.88 0.60 -1.86
N GLU A 106 7.13 1.04 -2.09
CA GLU A 106 8.23 0.19 -2.56
C GLU A 106 9.54 0.54 -1.86
N VAL A 107 10.39 -0.46 -1.68
CA VAL A 107 11.80 -0.31 -1.30
C VAL A 107 12.63 -0.50 -2.57
N MET A 108 12.86 0.59 -3.29
CA MET A 108 13.43 0.56 -4.65
C MET A 108 14.72 -0.26 -4.78
N PRO A 109 15.71 -0.18 -3.87
CA PRO A 109 16.90 -1.01 -3.98
C PRO A 109 16.59 -2.50 -3.99
N TRP A 110 15.73 -2.94 -3.10
CA TRP A 110 15.35 -4.35 -2.98
C TRP A 110 14.46 -4.82 -4.12
N LEU A 111 13.58 -3.94 -4.63
CA LEU A 111 12.77 -4.22 -5.81
C LEU A 111 13.65 -4.46 -7.05
N MET A 112 14.72 -3.67 -7.21
CA MET A 112 15.58 -3.71 -8.39
C MET A 112 16.62 -4.84 -8.36
N THR A 113 17.09 -5.23 -7.18
CA THR A 113 18.18 -6.20 -7.02
C THR A 113 17.75 -7.56 -6.49
N ASP A 114 16.57 -7.63 -5.89
CA ASP A 114 16.09 -8.76 -5.07
C ASP A 114 17.06 -9.15 -3.91
N ASP A 115 17.97 -8.24 -3.56
CA ASP A 115 18.90 -8.42 -2.44
C ASP A 115 18.40 -7.65 -1.20
N LEU A 116 17.69 -8.36 -0.32
CA LEU A 116 17.15 -7.81 0.90
C LEU A 116 18.23 -7.63 2.01
N SER A 117 19.46 -8.03 1.76
CA SER A 117 20.56 -7.87 2.71
C SER A 117 21.28 -6.53 2.58
N ASP A 118 21.15 -5.82 1.45
CA ASP A 118 21.79 -4.53 1.22
C ASP A 118 21.05 -3.37 1.89
N GLY A 119 21.41 -3.09 3.13
CA GLY A 119 20.97 -1.91 3.87
C GLY A 119 21.88 -0.68 3.70
N THR A 120 22.92 -0.78 2.87
CA THR A 120 23.91 0.31 2.68
C THR A 120 23.61 1.18 1.47
N HIS A 121 22.68 0.76 0.62
CA HIS A 121 22.31 1.50 -0.58
C HIS A 121 21.89 2.95 -0.24
N PRO A 122 22.29 3.97 -1.02
CA PRO A 122 21.97 5.39 -0.76
C PRO A 122 20.48 5.67 -0.57
N GLU A 123 19.61 4.96 -1.29
CA GLU A 123 18.15 5.10 -1.14
C GLU A 123 17.64 4.67 0.24
N MET A 124 18.29 3.67 0.88
CA MET A 124 17.96 3.28 2.24
C MET A 124 18.27 4.40 3.25
N THR A 125 19.28 5.23 2.94
CA THR A 125 19.63 6.38 3.78
C THR A 125 18.51 7.40 3.82
N LYS A 126 17.82 7.64 2.70
CA LYS A 126 16.67 8.56 2.64
C LYS A 126 15.53 8.13 3.58
N LEU A 127 15.33 6.82 3.75
CA LEU A 127 14.28 6.32 4.67
C LEU A 127 14.58 6.66 6.13
N ARG A 128 15.84 6.90 6.50
CA ARG A 128 16.24 7.28 7.87
C ARG A 128 15.92 8.73 8.20
N ASP A 129 15.60 9.53 7.18
CA ASP A 129 15.25 10.94 7.35
C ASP A 129 13.75 11.15 7.71
N PHE A 130 12.96 10.08 7.81
CA PHE A 130 11.58 10.14 8.29
C PHE A 130 11.48 9.99 9.81
N ASP A 131 10.34 10.37 10.41
CA ASP A 131 10.04 10.16 11.83
C ASP A 131 9.26 8.86 12.07
N LEU A 132 8.59 8.34 11.03
CA LEU A 132 7.77 7.13 11.07
C LEU A 132 7.72 6.51 9.66
N LEU A 133 7.79 5.18 9.57
CA LEU A 133 7.50 4.46 8.35
C LEU A 133 6.16 3.71 8.47
N LEU A 134 5.27 3.96 7.53
CA LEU A 134 4.03 3.20 7.33
C LEU A 134 4.34 2.12 6.30
N VAL A 135 4.50 0.90 6.76
CA VAL A 135 4.95 -0.23 5.93
C VAL A 135 3.81 -1.19 5.64
N GLY A 136 3.88 -1.92 4.55
CA GLY A 136 2.81 -2.83 4.12
C GLY A 136 2.43 -3.85 5.18
N ASN A 137 3.40 -4.52 5.80
CA ASN A 137 3.18 -5.65 6.71
C ASN A 137 4.32 -5.80 7.74
N PRO A 138 4.11 -6.61 8.80
CA PRO A 138 5.13 -6.82 9.84
C PRO A 138 6.41 -7.50 9.33
N LYS A 139 6.33 -8.38 8.33
CA LYS A 139 7.49 -9.08 7.78
C LYS A 139 8.44 -8.10 7.10
N LEU A 140 7.91 -7.16 6.33
CA LEU A 140 8.69 -6.08 5.73
C LEU A 140 9.29 -5.14 6.80
N ALA A 141 8.54 -4.84 7.88
CA ALA A 141 9.05 -4.03 8.99
C ALA A 141 10.25 -4.67 9.67
N VAL A 142 10.20 -5.98 9.92
CA VAL A 142 11.34 -6.74 10.50
C VAL A 142 12.53 -6.69 9.54
N GLN A 143 12.32 -6.94 8.25
CA GLN A 143 13.38 -6.92 7.25
C GLN A 143 14.06 -5.54 7.12
N LEU A 144 13.28 -4.45 7.15
CA LEU A 144 13.80 -3.08 7.15
C LEU A 144 14.64 -2.78 8.40
N ARG A 145 14.23 -3.31 9.55
CA ARG A 145 14.97 -3.13 10.80
C ARG A 145 16.29 -3.91 10.79
N ASP A 146 16.22 -5.18 10.43
CA ASP A 146 17.35 -6.11 10.59
C ASP A 146 18.38 -5.93 9.48
N SER A 147 17.99 -5.94 8.22
CA SER A 147 18.89 -5.82 7.08
C SER A 147 18.99 -4.39 6.54
N GLY A 148 17.89 -3.63 6.55
CA GLY A 148 17.90 -2.23 6.13
C GLY A 148 18.57 -1.30 7.14
N ASN A 149 18.85 -1.78 8.36
CA ASN A 149 19.38 -0.98 9.46
C ASN A 149 18.57 0.32 9.71
N ILE A 150 17.25 0.19 9.71
CA ILE A 150 16.31 1.29 9.95
C ILE A 150 15.79 1.18 11.39
N ALA A 151 16.23 2.07 12.25
CA ALA A 151 15.87 2.09 13.68
C ALA A 151 14.61 2.92 13.99
N LEU A 152 13.92 3.43 12.98
CA LEU A 152 12.73 4.28 13.15
C LEU A 152 11.53 3.47 13.64
N PRO A 153 10.56 4.14 14.30
CA PRO A 153 9.23 3.57 14.50
C PRO A 153 8.62 3.15 13.17
N MET A 154 7.98 1.98 13.16
CA MET A 154 7.29 1.45 11.98
C MET A 154 5.89 1.00 12.37
N LEU A 155 4.91 1.35 11.54
CA LEU A 155 3.53 0.93 11.66
C LEU A 155 3.15 0.07 10.44
N ALA A 156 2.77 -1.17 10.67
CA ALA A 156 2.23 -2.03 9.62
C ALA A 156 0.80 -1.62 9.28
N ILE A 157 0.54 -1.28 8.03
CA ILE A 157 -0.79 -0.89 7.56
C ILE A 157 -1.73 -2.10 7.38
N GLY A 158 -1.20 -3.27 7.02
CA GLY A 158 -1.94 -4.54 6.89
C GLY A 158 -2.21 -4.91 5.44
N LEU A 159 -3.26 -4.38 4.82
CA LEU A 159 -3.57 -4.59 3.41
C LEU A 159 -3.42 -3.31 2.60
N ILE A 160 -3.29 -3.47 1.29
CA ILE A 160 -3.45 -2.37 0.35
C ILE A 160 -4.95 -2.09 0.23
N ASP A 161 -5.37 -0.85 0.44
CA ASP A 161 -6.74 -0.44 0.12
C ASP A 161 -6.95 -0.51 -1.40
N PHE A 162 -8.11 -1.02 -1.80
CA PHE A 162 -8.48 -1.11 -3.21
C PHE A 162 -9.93 -0.69 -3.39
N LYS A 163 -10.12 0.62 -3.53
CA LYS A 163 -11.44 1.22 -3.74
C LYS A 163 -11.89 0.91 -5.17
N CYS A 164 -12.90 0.09 -5.30
CA CYS A 164 -13.49 -0.26 -6.58
C CYS A 164 -15.00 -0.11 -6.55
N GLN A 165 -15.59 0.15 -7.71
CA GLN A 165 -17.03 0.10 -7.91
C GLN A 165 -17.44 -1.27 -8.44
N GLY A 166 -18.66 -1.68 -8.15
CA GLY A 166 -19.23 -2.93 -8.59
C GLY A 166 -20.11 -3.56 -7.51
N LEU A 167 -21.08 -4.35 -7.94
CA LEU A 167 -21.94 -5.10 -7.04
C LEU A 167 -21.29 -6.43 -6.69
N LEU A 168 -21.28 -6.76 -5.40
CA LEU A 168 -20.95 -8.10 -4.95
C LEU A 168 -22.08 -9.04 -5.34
N LYS A 169 -21.79 -10.02 -6.20
CA LYS A 169 -22.76 -11.06 -6.54
C LYS A 169 -22.76 -12.16 -5.49
N ALA A 170 -23.88 -12.83 -5.30
CA ALA A 170 -23.94 -14.05 -4.50
C ALA A 170 -23.02 -15.11 -5.11
N LYS A 171 -22.21 -15.74 -4.26
CA LYS A 171 -21.25 -16.76 -4.67
C LYS A 171 -21.91 -18.13 -4.55
N THR A 172 -22.20 -18.78 -5.66
CA THR A 172 -22.90 -20.08 -5.72
C THR A 172 -21.97 -21.25 -5.99
N ASP A 173 -20.94 -21.05 -6.80
CA ASP A 173 -19.92 -22.06 -7.06
C ASP A 173 -18.65 -21.78 -6.27
N PHE A 174 -18.21 -22.78 -5.49
CA PHE A 174 -17.05 -22.64 -4.62
C PHE A 174 -15.83 -23.41 -5.09
N LYS A 175 -15.96 -24.24 -6.12
CA LYS A 175 -14.84 -25.03 -6.67
C LYS A 175 -14.11 -24.34 -7.80
N ASP A 176 -14.67 -23.26 -8.31
CA ASP A 176 -14.04 -22.48 -9.35
C ASP A 176 -12.83 -21.68 -8.82
N LEU A 177 -11.79 -21.61 -9.63
CA LEU A 177 -10.60 -20.82 -9.36
C LEU A 177 -10.59 -19.59 -10.25
N VAL A 178 -10.43 -18.44 -9.64
CA VAL A 178 -10.26 -17.17 -10.35
C VAL A 178 -8.79 -16.81 -10.37
N PHE A 179 -8.13 -17.06 -11.49
CA PHE A 179 -6.78 -16.59 -11.75
C PHE A 179 -6.86 -15.24 -12.46
N ARG A 180 -6.21 -14.24 -11.87
CA ARG A 180 -5.95 -12.98 -12.55
C ARG A 180 -4.45 -12.80 -12.57
N ASP A 181 -3.88 -12.89 -13.74
CA ASP A 181 -2.47 -12.57 -13.94
C ASP A 181 -2.22 -11.10 -13.55
N SER A 182 -1.06 -10.80 -13.00
CA SER A 182 -0.60 -9.44 -12.74
C SER A 182 -0.56 -8.57 -14.00
N ASN A 183 -0.58 -9.22 -15.17
CA ASN A 183 -0.76 -8.62 -16.48
C ASN A 183 -2.22 -8.69 -16.96
N GLY A 184 -3.17 -8.95 -16.02
CA GLY A 184 -4.59 -9.11 -16.33
C GLY A 184 -5.01 -8.18 -17.44
N THR A 185 -5.46 -8.75 -18.53
CA THR A 185 -5.78 -8.04 -19.76
C THR A 185 -6.67 -6.85 -19.43
N GLU A 186 -6.37 -5.68 -19.97
CA GLU A 186 -7.11 -4.43 -19.81
C GLU A 186 -8.62 -4.57 -20.02
N GLU A 187 -9.06 -5.66 -20.62
CA GLU A 187 -10.45 -5.98 -20.93
C GLU A 187 -11.32 -6.27 -19.70
N GLU A 188 -10.74 -6.64 -18.55
CA GLU A 188 -11.49 -6.96 -17.33
C GLU A 188 -11.57 -5.83 -16.30
N MET A 189 -10.77 -4.79 -16.43
CA MET A 189 -10.84 -3.60 -15.61
C MET A 189 -11.21 -2.39 -16.46
N SER A 190 -12.38 -1.84 -16.25
CA SER A 190 -12.75 -0.54 -16.78
C SER A 190 -12.55 0.54 -15.71
N TYR A 191 -12.12 1.72 -16.14
CA TYR A 191 -11.90 2.84 -15.24
C TYR A 191 -12.94 3.92 -15.53
N HIS A 192 -13.70 4.30 -14.50
CA HIS A 192 -14.52 5.51 -14.52
C HIS A 192 -13.79 6.57 -13.68
N GLY A 193 -12.99 7.41 -14.33
CA GLY A 193 -12.09 8.31 -13.65
C GLY A 193 -10.92 7.55 -13.01
N GLN A 194 -10.68 7.74 -11.70
CA GLN A 194 -9.62 7.05 -10.96
C GLN A 194 -10.12 5.79 -10.21
N THR A 195 -11.42 5.45 -10.33
CA THR A 195 -11.98 4.31 -9.60
C THR A 195 -12.11 3.12 -10.54
N PRO A 196 -11.43 2.00 -10.28
CA PRO A 196 -11.55 0.81 -11.10
C PRO A 196 -12.93 0.15 -10.94
N PHE A 197 -13.50 -0.28 -12.05
CA PHE A 197 -14.66 -1.14 -12.06
C PHE A 197 -14.20 -2.56 -12.38
N ILE A 198 -14.48 -3.49 -11.49
CA ILE A 198 -14.08 -4.89 -11.64
C ILE A 198 -15.33 -5.72 -11.95
N ALA A 199 -15.25 -6.50 -13.03
CA ALA A 199 -16.23 -7.54 -13.28
C ALA A 199 -16.17 -8.59 -12.16
N MET A 200 -17.30 -8.82 -11.48
CA MET A 200 -17.35 -9.71 -10.33
C MET A 200 -17.41 -11.17 -10.80
N ALA A 201 -16.57 -12.01 -10.20
CA ALA A 201 -16.66 -13.44 -10.36
C ALA A 201 -17.93 -13.98 -9.70
N ASP A 202 -18.52 -15.04 -10.28
CA ASP A 202 -19.77 -15.62 -9.77
C ASP A 202 -19.55 -16.55 -8.55
N GLY A 203 -18.30 -16.84 -8.19
CA GLY A 203 -17.93 -17.66 -7.03
C GLY A 203 -16.46 -18.03 -7.04
N GLY A 204 -16.10 -19.02 -6.22
CA GLY A 204 -14.78 -19.63 -6.19
C GLY A 204 -13.76 -18.91 -5.33
N PHE A 205 -12.49 -19.16 -5.60
CA PHE A 205 -11.35 -18.60 -4.88
C PHE A 205 -10.48 -17.75 -5.80
N GLY A 206 -10.06 -16.59 -5.31
CA GLY A 206 -9.00 -15.81 -5.95
C GLY A 206 -7.63 -16.43 -5.68
N VAL A 207 -6.90 -16.82 -6.71
CA VAL A 207 -5.57 -17.40 -6.54
C VAL A 207 -4.52 -16.30 -6.59
N VAL A 208 -3.91 -16.01 -5.45
CA VAL A 208 -2.82 -15.05 -5.34
C VAL A 208 -1.59 -15.63 -6.02
N PRO A 209 -1.02 -14.95 -7.04
CA PRO A 209 0.18 -15.42 -7.71
C PRO A 209 1.33 -15.67 -6.73
N ALA A 210 2.12 -16.68 -7.00
CA ALA A 210 3.32 -16.92 -6.22
C ALA A 210 4.32 -15.77 -6.44
N ALA A 211 5.00 -15.37 -5.36
CA ALA A 211 6.07 -14.39 -5.47
C ALA A 211 7.16 -14.87 -6.43
N ARG A 212 7.58 -14.00 -7.34
CA ARG A 212 8.64 -14.26 -8.32
C ARG A 212 10.02 -13.95 -7.78
N SER A 213 10.08 -13.23 -6.64
CA SER A 213 11.31 -12.79 -6.00
C SER A 213 11.19 -12.86 -4.47
N GLN A 214 12.32 -12.74 -3.77
CA GLN A 214 12.31 -12.64 -2.31
C GLN A 214 11.64 -11.35 -1.86
N TYR A 215 11.85 -10.26 -2.58
CA TYR A 215 11.22 -8.98 -2.28
C TYR A 215 9.69 -9.07 -2.37
N GLU A 216 9.14 -9.63 -3.46
CA GLU A 216 7.68 -9.84 -3.60
C GLU A 216 7.11 -10.70 -2.45
N ALA A 217 7.86 -11.70 -1.97
CA ALA A 217 7.43 -12.53 -0.83
C ALA A 217 7.38 -11.76 0.50
N HIS A 218 8.01 -10.57 0.58
CA HIS A 218 8.02 -9.71 1.76
C HIS A 218 7.05 -8.51 1.64
N THR A 219 6.51 -8.26 0.45
CA THR A 219 5.58 -7.15 0.20
C THR A 219 4.12 -7.59 0.24
N ASN A 220 3.23 -6.62 0.20
CA ASN A 220 1.79 -6.90 0.10
C ASN A 220 1.41 -7.19 -1.35
N SER A 221 0.71 -8.29 -1.56
CA SER A 221 0.10 -8.59 -2.86
C SER A 221 -1.12 -7.70 -3.10
N LEU A 222 -1.12 -7.00 -4.22
CA LEU A 222 -2.28 -6.24 -4.66
C LEU A 222 -3.43 -7.16 -5.08
N GLU A 223 -3.12 -8.32 -5.66
CA GLU A 223 -4.10 -9.32 -6.08
C GLU A 223 -4.92 -9.82 -4.90
N LEU A 224 -4.29 -10.02 -3.73
CA LEU A 224 -5.01 -10.34 -2.50
C LEU A 224 -6.09 -9.29 -2.19
N SER A 225 -5.73 -8.02 -2.23
CA SER A 225 -6.66 -6.92 -1.97
C SER A 225 -7.76 -6.83 -3.02
N LYS A 226 -7.44 -7.05 -4.30
CA LYS A 226 -8.42 -7.11 -5.39
C LYS A 226 -9.44 -8.23 -5.15
N TYR A 227 -9.00 -9.44 -4.85
CA TYR A 227 -9.91 -10.57 -4.58
C TYR A 227 -10.79 -10.33 -3.36
N LEU A 228 -10.20 -9.85 -2.27
CA LEU A 228 -10.98 -9.49 -1.09
C LEU A 228 -11.98 -8.37 -1.39
N SER A 229 -11.63 -7.36 -2.18
CA SER A 229 -12.54 -6.31 -2.60
C SER A 229 -13.72 -6.83 -3.42
N MET A 230 -13.54 -7.94 -4.12
CA MET A 230 -14.57 -8.68 -4.86
C MET A 230 -15.41 -9.61 -3.97
N GLY A 231 -15.09 -9.71 -2.68
CA GLY A 231 -15.74 -10.64 -1.76
C GLY A 231 -15.35 -12.10 -1.99
N LEU A 232 -14.21 -12.37 -2.61
CA LEU A 232 -13.70 -13.72 -2.85
C LEU A 232 -12.75 -14.14 -1.72
N PRO A 233 -12.92 -15.33 -1.15
CA PRO A 233 -11.85 -15.96 -0.38
C PRO A 233 -10.67 -16.28 -1.31
N VAL A 234 -9.49 -16.42 -0.74
CA VAL A 234 -8.26 -16.52 -1.51
C VAL A 234 -7.52 -17.84 -1.30
N VAL A 235 -6.67 -18.21 -2.28
CA VAL A 235 -5.62 -19.20 -2.10
C VAL A 235 -4.29 -18.50 -2.20
N ILE A 236 -3.42 -18.69 -1.19
CA ILE A 236 -2.13 -18.01 -1.11
C ILE A 236 -1.03 -18.98 -0.65
N ARG A 237 0.20 -18.78 -1.12
CA ARG A 237 1.34 -19.56 -0.65
C ARG A 237 1.78 -19.17 0.75
N ALA A 238 2.20 -20.17 1.55
CA ALA A 238 2.62 -20.00 2.93
C ALA A 238 3.84 -19.07 3.12
N ASN A 239 4.71 -18.95 2.10
CA ASN A 239 5.88 -18.07 2.16
C ASN A 239 5.58 -16.58 1.93
N MET A 240 4.38 -16.23 1.50
CA MET A 240 3.95 -14.85 1.28
C MET A 240 3.75 -14.10 2.61
N ALA A 241 4.07 -12.83 2.63
CA ALA A 241 3.96 -11.99 3.84
C ALA A 241 2.57 -11.97 4.47
N GLN A 242 1.54 -12.13 3.65
CA GLN A 242 0.14 -12.04 4.08
C GLN A 242 -0.51 -13.40 4.37
N ALA A 243 0.25 -14.50 4.24
CA ALA A 243 -0.27 -15.85 4.46
C ALA A 243 -0.80 -16.04 5.90
N GLU A 244 -0.10 -15.49 6.89
CA GLU A 244 -0.53 -15.58 8.28
C GLU A 244 -1.82 -14.80 8.55
N LEU A 245 -1.98 -13.63 7.94
CA LEU A 245 -3.21 -12.85 7.99
C LEU A 245 -4.39 -13.64 7.41
N VAL A 246 -4.20 -14.27 6.25
CA VAL A 246 -5.23 -15.12 5.61
C VAL A 246 -5.62 -16.29 6.51
N ARG A 247 -4.64 -16.95 7.12
CA ARG A 247 -4.87 -18.08 8.03
C ARG A 247 -5.61 -17.65 9.30
N LEU A 248 -5.11 -16.62 9.98
CA LEU A 248 -5.63 -16.13 11.26
C LEU A 248 -7.10 -15.68 11.16
N HIS A 249 -7.46 -15.07 10.04
CA HIS A 249 -8.80 -14.52 9.84
C HIS A 249 -9.70 -15.38 8.95
N ASN A 250 -9.29 -16.60 8.64
CA ASN A 250 -10.05 -17.55 7.79
C ASN A 250 -10.48 -16.96 6.43
N LEU A 251 -9.61 -16.12 5.83
CA LEU A 251 -9.93 -15.43 4.57
C LEU A 251 -9.74 -16.32 3.34
N GLY A 252 -9.27 -17.55 3.53
CA GLY A 252 -8.99 -18.43 2.41
C GLY A 252 -8.19 -19.68 2.81
N ILE A 253 -7.41 -20.15 1.86
CA ILE A 253 -6.57 -21.36 1.96
C ILE A 253 -5.10 -20.95 1.86
N VAL A 254 -4.27 -21.47 2.77
CA VAL A 254 -2.82 -21.25 2.74
C VAL A 254 -2.14 -22.57 2.41
N LEU A 255 -1.36 -22.61 1.34
CA LEU A 255 -0.69 -23.81 0.82
C LEU A 255 0.82 -23.60 0.72
N ASP A 256 1.59 -24.64 0.94
CA ASP A 256 3.03 -24.62 0.65
C ASP A 256 3.28 -24.70 -0.86
N ASP A 257 2.46 -25.46 -1.59
CA ASP A 257 2.48 -25.58 -3.04
C ASP A 257 1.07 -25.38 -3.63
N LEU A 258 0.96 -24.47 -4.59
CA LEU A 258 -0.31 -24.21 -5.28
C LEU A 258 -0.80 -25.41 -6.12
N ASN A 259 0.06 -26.35 -6.49
CA ASN A 259 -0.34 -27.57 -7.16
C ASN A 259 -1.26 -28.48 -6.31
N ALA A 260 -1.33 -28.24 -5.00
CA ALA A 260 -2.24 -28.96 -4.10
C ALA A 260 -3.68 -28.42 -4.11
N ILE A 261 -3.98 -27.35 -4.84
CA ILE A 261 -5.29 -26.67 -4.82
C ILE A 261 -6.43 -27.64 -5.12
N ASP A 262 -6.34 -28.40 -6.20
CA ASP A 262 -7.42 -29.29 -6.64
C ASP A 262 -7.76 -30.36 -5.59
N ALA A 263 -6.76 -30.90 -4.91
CA ALA A 263 -6.95 -31.87 -3.85
C ALA A 263 -7.68 -31.26 -2.65
N VAL A 264 -7.27 -30.05 -2.24
CA VAL A 264 -7.90 -29.35 -1.11
C VAL A 264 -9.35 -28.96 -1.43
N LEU A 265 -9.62 -28.50 -2.64
CA LEU A 265 -10.98 -28.15 -3.07
C LEU A 265 -11.88 -29.37 -3.21
N ALA A 266 -11.33 -30.54 -3.59
CA ALA A 266 -12.10 -31.78 -3.67
C ALA A 266 -12.68 -32.19 -2.30
N ASP A 267 -11.92 -32.00 -1.22
CA ASP A 267 -12.31 -32.35 0.14
C ASP A 267 -13.14 -31.25 0.84
N MET A 268 -13.17 -30.02 0.28
CA MET A 268 -13.88 -28.91 0.88
C MET A 268 -15.40 -29.04 0.79
N THR A 269 -16.08 -28.73 1.88
CA THR A 269 -17.53 -28.67 1.94
C THR A 269 -18.07 -27.28 1.62
N ILE A 270 -19.35 -27.19 1.26
CA ILE A 270 -20.02 -25.90 1.08
C ILE A 270 -20.02 -25.07 2.37
N MET A 271 -20.07 -25.72 3.53
CA MET A 271 -20.04 -25.04 4.84
C MET A 271 -18.70 -24.37 5.07
N ASP A 272 -17.59 -25.06 4.78
CA ASP A 272 -16.23 -24.50 4.89
C ASP A 272 -16.07 -23.26 4.01
N TYR A 273 -16.64 -23.29 2.80
CA TYR A 273 -16.63 -22.17 1.89
C TYR A 273 -17.46 -20.99 2.42
N GLN A 274 -18.67 -21.24 2.95
CA GLN A 274 -19.54 -20.22 3.51
C GLN A 274 -18.94 -19.53 4.73
N GLU A 275 -18.21 -20.24 5.58
CA GLU A 275 -17.47 -19.66 6.69
C GLU A 275 -16.43 -18.68 6.20
N LYS A 276 -15.67 -19.04 5.15
CA LYS A 276 -14.70 -18.13 4.54
C LYS A 276 -15.35 -16.91 3.91
N LEU A 277 -16.47 -17.08 3.18
CA LEU A 277 -17.23 -15.95 2.63
C LEU A 277 -17.70 -14.98 3.73
N THR A 278 -18.16 -15.52 4.84
CA THR A 278 -18.59 -14.71 6.00
C THR A 278 -17.41 -13.90 6.55
N ALA A 279 -16.26 -14.55 6.72
CA ALA A 279 -15.05 -13.87 7.19
C ALA A 279 -14.58 -12.78 6.21
N VAL A 280 -14.60 -13.07 4.92
CA VAL A 280 -14.20 -12.12 3.85
C VAL A 280 -15.09 -10.88 3.81
N GLY A 281 -16.37 -10.98 4.20
CA GLY A 281 -17.31 -9.86 4.08
C GLY A 281 -16.83 -8.57 4.74
N ALA A 282 -16.39 -8.63 6.01
CA ALA A 282 -15.87 -7.46 6.73
C ALA A 282 -14.56 -6.94 6.13
N TRP A 283 -13.69 -7.82 5.64
CA TRP A 283 -12.42 -7.45 5.00
C TRP A 283 -12.64 -6.80 3.64
N SER A 284 -13.62 -7.29 2.89
CA SER A 284 -14.04 -6.69 1.62
C SER A 284 -14.46 -5.23 1.82
N GLU A 285 -15.31 -4.97 2.82
CA GLU A 285 -15.74 -3.62 3.16
C GLU A 285 -14.55 -2.74 3.60
N ALA A 286 -13.67 -3.26 4.46
CA ALA A 286 -12.48 -2.54 4.91
C ALA A 286 -11.59 -2.13 3.74
N VAL A 287 -11.23 -3.08 2.86
CA VAL A 287 -10.39 -2.81 1.68
C VAL A 287 -11.03 -1.77 0.75
N ARG A 288 -12.32 -1.86 0.50
CA ARG A 288 -13.06 -0.95 -0.41
C ARG A 288 -13.27 0.44 0.17
N SER A 289 -13.36 0.56 1.49
CA SER A 289 -13.59 1.85 2.16
C SER A 289 -12.34 2.69 2.38
N GLY A 290 -11.14 2.17 2.09
CA GLY A 290 -9.89 2.83 2.41
C GLY A 290 -9.53 2.78 3.89
N TYR A 291 -9.98 1.75 4.61
CA TYR A 291 -9.83 1.62 6.06
C TYR A 291 -8.37 1.58 6.50
N PHE A 292 -7.51 0.86 5.77
CA PHE A 292 -6.13 0.64 6.18
C PHE A 292 -5.30 1.92 6.15
N VAL A 293 -5.45 2.74 5.11
CA VAL A 293 -4.81 4.05 5.02
C VAL A 293 -5.42 5.04 6.02
N LYS A 294 -6.75 5.09 6.17
CA LYS A 294 -7.40 5.93 7.18
C LYS A 294 -6.87 5.66 8.58
N ARG A 295 -6.80 4.37 8.96
CA ARG A 295 -6.23 3.94 10.23
C ARG A 295 -4.77 4.38 10.37
N ALA A 296 -3.96 4.16 9.34
CA ALA A 296 -2.55 4.54 9.35
C ALA A 296 -2.36 6.06 9.53
N CYS A 297 -3.20 6.87 8.88
CA CYS A 297 -3.21 8.32 9.06
C CYS A 297 -3.51 8.73 10.51
N LEU A 298 -4.56 8.18 11.11
CA LEU A 298 -4.94 8.48 12.50
C LEU A 298 -3.88 8.00 13.49
N GLU A 299 -3.32 6.81 13.31
CA GLU A 299 -2.22 6.30 14.13
C GLU A 299 -0.94 7.14 13.99
N SER A 300 -0.67 7.68 12.79
CA SER A 300 0.46 8.59 12.60
C SER A 300 0.32 9.86 13.45
N ILE A 301 -0.89 10.42 13.54
CA ILE A 301 -1.18 11.55 14.43
C ILE A 301 -0.92 11.13 15.88
N ARG A 302 -1.45 9.97 16.31
CA ARG A 302 -1.28 9.46 17.65
C ARG A 302 0.21 9.29 18.01
N ILE A 303 0.95 8.59 17.16
CA ILE A 303 2.37 8.27 17.41
C ILE A 303 3.25 9.53 17.41
N LEU A 304 3.05 10.44 16.46
CA LEU A 304 3.97 11.56 16.24
C LEU A 304 3.59 12.85 16.96
N LYS A 305 2.31 13.02 17.29
CA LYS A 305 1.80 14.29 17.86
C LYS A 305 1.16 14.14 19.23
N LEU A 306 0.52 13.00 19.52
CA LEU A 306 -0.28 12.82 20.71
C LEU A 306 0.33 11.87 21.76
N ARG A 307 1.55 11.37 21.51
CA ARG A 307 2.20 10.39 22.39
C ARG A 307 2.26 10.84 23.86
N GLU A 308 2.45 12.13 24.11
CA GLU A 308 2.52 12.68 25.46
C GLU A 308 1.14 12.81 26.14
N VAL A 309 0.06 12.77 25.35
CA VAL A 309 -1.33 12.89 25.81
C VAL A 309 -2.00 11.52 25.96
N ASP A 310 -1.37 10.47 25.43
CA ASP A 310 -1.94 9.13 25.29
C ASP A 310 -1.82 8.26 26.57
N TYR A 311 -1.44 8.89 27.72
CA TYR A 311 -1.32 8.19 28.98
C TYR A 311 -2.65 7.56 29.48
N LEU A 312 -3.79 7.98 28.93
CA LEU A 312 -5.11 7.41 29.24
C LEU A 312 -5.34 6.04 28.58
N ALA A 313 -4.52 5.64 27.62
CA ALA A 313 -4.62 4.33 26.97
C ALA A 313 -3.95 3.20 27.77
N GLU A 314 -3.22 3.55 28.83
CA GLU A 314 -2.52 2.57 29.71
C GLU A 314 -3.32 2.19 30.96
N ILE A 315 -4.57 2.66 31.08
CA ILE A 315 -5.50 2.31 32.16
C ILE A 315 -6.50 1.29 31.65
#